data_55546fc4e037beb9a3f174f019640be9
#
_entry.id   55546fc4e037beb9a3f174f019640be9
#
_cell.length_a   1.000
_cell.length_b   1.000
_cell.length_c   1.000
_cell.angle_alpha   90.00
_cell.angle_beta   90.00
_cell.angle_gamma   90.00
#
_symmetry.space_group_name_H-M   'P 1'
#
loop_
_entity.id
_entity.type
_entity.pdbx_description
1 polymer ?
#
loop_
_entity_poly.entity_id
_entity_poly.type
_entity_poly.pdbx_seq_one_letter_code
_entity_poly.pdbx_strand_id
1 'polypeptide(L)'
;FEKDFEAENPDVDLNIEIVSWNDLYTKVNTLVANNNAPDILNIDVLADYVADDLLMPATEYASEDLQSKFFPAFWDASTIDDTVYALPILASCRALFYNKDILDEAGASVPTTWAEIQETAQKIKDKFGDDVYPWGIDMTTDEGQAAFSYYTWNNGGGFVDENGDWALN
;
A
#
# COMPACT_ATOMS: atom_id res chain seq x y z
N PHE A 1 15.92 15.61 8.91
CA PHE A 1 15.23 16.15 7.73
C PHE A 1 14.65 17.54 8.00
N GLU A 2 13.76 17.76 9.02
CA GLU A 2 13.17 19.10 9.32
C GLU A 2 14.25 20.18 9.40
N LYS A 3 15.24 20.01 10.30
CA LYS A 3 16.32 20.99 10.50
C LYS A 3 17.15 21.30 9.25
N ASP A 4 17.39 20.29 8.41
CA ASP A 4 18.17 20.48 7.17
C ASP A 4 17.33 21.23 6.15
N PHE A 5 16.02 20.89 6.05
CA PHE A 5 15.09 21.58 5.17
C PHE A 5 14.91 23.06 5.56
N GLU A 6 14.67 23.33 6.84
CA GLU A 6 14.51 24.70 7.36
C GLU A 6 15.80 25.53 7.22
N ALA A 7 16.98 24.90 7.32
CA ALA A 7 18.26 25.58 7.09
C ALA A 7 18.40 26.06 5.64
N GLU A 8 17.84 25.32 4.68
CA GLU A 8 17.82 25.68 3.26
C GLU A 8 16.64 26.57 2.89
N ASN A 9 15.58 26.58 3.72
CA ASN A 9 14.33 27.32 3.51
C ASN A 9 13.95 28.10 4.78
N PRO A 10 14.67 29.17 5.14
CA PRO A 10 14.54 29.83 6.44
C PRO A 10 13.19 30.53 6.69
N ASP A 11 12.37 30.69 5.65
CA ASP A 11 11.03 31.27 5.74
C ASP A 11 9.94 30.19 5.92
N VAL A 12 10.31 28.92 6.04
CA VAL A 12 9.40 27.78 6.22
C VAL A 12 9.64 27.13 7.58
N ASP A 13 8.58 26.97 8.35
CA ASP A 13 8.55 26.18 9.59
C ASP A 13 7.89 24.84 9.27
N LEU A 14 8.67 23.75 9.29
CA LEU A 14 8.23 22.43 8.89
C LEU A 14 7.83 21.60 10.11
N ASN A 15 6.56 21.28 10.22
CA ASN A 15 6.03 20.43 11.27
C ASN A 15 5.62 19.06 10.70
N ILE A 16 6.40 18.01 10.98
CA ILE A 16 6.10 16.65 10.54
C ILE A 16 5.36 15.90 11.64
N GLU A 17 4.15 15.50 11.35
CA GLU A 17 3.37 14.65 12.21
C GLU A 17 3.37 13.21 11.69
N ILE A 18 3.82 12.25 12.52
CA ILE A 18 3.85 10.82 12.20
C ILE A 18 2.61 10.16 12.81
N VAL A 19 1.81 9.53 11.95
CA VAL A 19 0.57 8.85 12.33
C VAL A 19 0.63 7.38 11.91
N SER A 20 0.09 6.48 12.74
CA SER A 20 -0.08 5.07 12.35
C SER A 20 -1.05 4.95 11.18
N TRP A 21 -0.78 4.05 10.23
CA TRP A 21 -1.69 3.76 9.13
C TRP A 21 -3.10 3.38 9.59
N ASN A 22 -3.22 2.68 10.72
CA ASN A 22 -4.52 2.32 11.29
C ASN A 22 -5.38 3.52 11.71
N ASP A 23 -4.75 4.66 12.02
CA ASP A 23 -5.41 5.87 12.52
C ASP A 23 -5.43 7.01 11.49
N LEU A 24 -4.63 6.90 10.44
CA LEU A 24 -4.35 7.98 9.49
C LEU A 24 -5.63 8.55 8.87
N TYR A 25 -6.46 7.70 8.27
CA TYR A 25 -7.68 8.13 7.59
C TYR A 25 -8.67 8.82 8.55
N THR A 26 -8.87 8.25 9.73
CA THR A 26 -9.75 8.84 10.75
C THR A 26 -9.26 10.21 11.18
N LYS A 27 -7.95 10.35 11.35
CA LYS A 27 -7.33 11.61 11.74
C LYS A 27 -7.44 12.64 10.64
N VAL A 28 -7.06 12.30 9.42
CA VAL A 28 -7.12 13.23 8.27
C VAL A 28 -8.54 13.70 8.03
N ASN A 29 -9.52 12.81 8.02
CA ASN A 29 -10.93 13.18 7.86
C ASN A 29 -11.40 14.13 8.96
N THR A 30 -10.94 13.94 10.20
CA THR A 30 -11.22 14.85 11.30
C THR A 30 -10.59 16.22 11.10
N LEU A 31 -9.35 16.29 10.62
CA LEU A 31 -8.66 17.55 10.34
C LEU A 31 -9.34 18.31 9.19
N VAL A 32 -9.69 17.61 8.11
CA VAL A 32 -10.43 18.19 6.97
C VAL A 32 -11.77 18.75 7.41
N ALA A 33 -12.56 17.99 8.16
CA ALA A 33 -13.87 18.43 8.66
C ALA A 33 -13.80 19.68 9.56
N ASN A 34 -12.65 19.92 10.19
CA ASN A 34 -12.40 21.09 11.04
C ASN A 34 -11.65 22.24 10.30
N ASN A 35 -11.53 22.18 8.98
CA ASN A 35 -10.76 23.14 8.15
C ASN A 35 -9.31 23.29 8.62
N ASN A 36 -8.69 22.20 9.03
CA ASN A 36 -7.31 22.14 9.49
C ASN A 36 -6.55 20.99 8.79
N ALA A 37 -6.78 20.87 7.47
CA ALA A 37 -6.08 19.89 6.63
C ALA A 37 -4.57 20.18 6.64
N PRO A 38 -3.70 19.15 6.55
CA PRO A 38 -2.27 19.36 6.37
C PRO A 38 -1.98 19.95 4.97
N ASP A 39 -0.89 20.69 4.85
CA ASP A 39 -0.44 21.22 3.55
C ASP A 39 0.07 20.09 2.64
N ILE A 40 0.69 19.07 3.22
CA ILE A 40 1.20 17.88 2.53
C ILE A 40 0.75 16.62 3.28
N LEU A 41 0.18 15.68 2.54
CA LEU A 41 -0.29 14.42 3.08
C LEU A 41 0.39 13.24 2.37
N ASN A 42 0.99 12.31 3.14
CA ASN A 42 1.42 11.01 2.65
C ASN A 42 0.27 10.02 2.79
N ILE A 43 -0.29 9.56 1.68
CA ILE A 43 -1.47 8.69 1.64
C ILE A 43 -1.43 7.80 0.40
N ASP A 44 -2.13 6.68 0.40
CA ASP A 44 -2.20 5.73 -0.72
C ASP A 44 -3.58 5.67 -1.40
N VAL A 45 -4.64 6.15 -0.76
CA VAL A 45 -6.00 6.22 -1.34
C VAL A 45 -6.36 7.68 -1.60
N LEU A 46 -6.59 8.03 -2.85
CA LEU A 46 -6.78 9.41 -3.31
C LEU A 46 -8.22 9.72 -3.69
N ALA A 47 -9.00 8.73 -4.12
CA ALA A 47 -10.26 8.93 -4.84
C ALA A 47 -11.28 9.80 -4.10
N ASP A 48 -11.48 9.58 -2.80
CA ASP A 48 -12.43 10.35 -1.99
C ASP A 48 -12.00 11.82 -1.86
N TYR A 49 -10.70 12.06 -1.67
CA TYR A 49 -10.16 13.43 -1.56
C TYR A 49 -10.21 14.17 -2.89
N VAL A 50 -10.05 13.47 -4.02
CA VAL A 50 -10.24 14.05 -5.36
C VAL A 50 -11.71 14.37 -5.60
N ALA A 51 -12.62 13.46 -5.26
CA ALA A 51 -14.07 13.68 -5.43
C ALA A 51 -14.59 14.88 -4.61
N ASP A 52 -13.96 15.15 -3.47
CA ASP A 52 -14.28 16.28 -2.59
C ASP A 52 -13.48 17.57 -2.91
N ASP A 53 -12.71 17.58 -4.02
CA ASP A 53 -11.88 18.72 -4.47
C ASP A 53 -10.86 19.18 -3.40
N LEU A 54 -10.25 18.23 -2.71
CA LEU A 54 -9.32 18.48 -1.61
C LEU A 54 -7.84 18.34 -2.01
N LEU A 55 -7.56 17.83 -3.21
CA LEU A 55 -6.20 17.63 -3.71
C LEU A 55 -5.92 18.53 -4.92
N MET A 56 -4.75 19.14 -4.89
CA MET A 56 -4.23 19.92 -6.00
C MET A 56 -3.66 19.01 -7.10
N PRO A 57 -3.94 19.23 -8.39
CA PRO A 57 -3.29 18.51 -9.48
C PRO A 57 -1.77 18.60 -9.40
N ALA A 58 -1.07 17.47 -9.58
CA ALA A 58 0.38 17.41 -9.50
C ALA A 58 1.08 18.31 -10.53
N THR A 59 0.43 18.62 -11.65
CA THR A 59 0.93 19.52 -12.68
C THR A 59 1.10 20.98 -12.20
N GLU A 60 0.46 21.36 -11.10
CA GLU A 60 0.57 22.70 -10.53
C GLU A 60 1.85 22.89 -9.68
N TYR A 61 2.44 21.80 -9.17
CA TYR A 61 3.61 21.86 -8.29
C TYR A 61 4.79 20.97 -8.73
N ALA A 62 4.62 20.07 -9.70
CA ALA A 62 5.66 19.21 -10.22
C ALA A 62 6.02 19.59 -11.66
N SER A 63 7.29 19.97 -11.88
CA SER A 63 7.78 20.24 -13.22
C SER A 63 7.79 18.99 -14.10
N GLU A 64 7.74 19.12 -15.43
CA GLU A 64 7.85 18.01 -16.37
C GLU A 64 9.18 17.22 -16.19
N ASP A 65 10.28 17.90 -15.84
CA ASP A 65 11.56 17.26 -15.52
C ASP A 65 11.44 16.36 -14.27
N LEU A 66 10.72 16.80 -13.23
CA LEU A 66 10.47 15.97 -12.04
C LEU A 66 9.57 14.78 -12.40
N GLN A 67 8.48 15.01 -13.13
CA GLN A 67 7.57 13.95 -13.56
C GLN A 67 8.29 12.85 -14.34
N SER A 68 9.20 13.22 -15.26
CA SER A 68 9.97 12.29 -16.08
C SER A 68 10.89 11.36 -15.29
N LYS A 69 11.17 11.65 -14.03
CA LYS A 69 12.02 10.84 -13.14
C LYS A 69 11.29 9.68 -12.47
N PHE A 70 9.96 9.67 -12.50
CA PHE A 70 9.17 8.59 -11.94
C PHE A 70 8.96 7.45 -12.95
N PHE A 71 8.81 6.23 -12.43
CA PHE A 71 8.36 5.12 -13.26
C PHE A 71 6.92 5.35 -13.70
N PRO A 72 6.60 5.16 -15.00
CA PRO A 72 5.26 5.40 -15.52
C PRO A 72 4.15 4.73 -14.72
N ALA A 73 4.33 3.46 -14.33
CA ALA A 73 3.31 2.72 -13.56
C ALA A 73 2.95 3.37 -12.20
N PHE A 74 3.90 4.05 -11.55
CA PHE A 74 3.61 4.75 -10.30
C PHE A 74 2.94 6.10 -10.55
N TRP A 75 3.27 6.73 -11.67
CA TRP A 75 2.62 7.95 -12.10
C TRP A 75 1.16 7.68 -12.48
N ASP A 76 0.94 6.62 -13.26
CA ASP A 76 -0.39 6.18 -13.67
C ASP A 76 -1.26 5.79 -12.47
N ALA A 77 -0.68 5.16 -11.44
CA ALA A 77 -1.39 4.82 -10.19
C ALA A 77 -1.87 6.05 -9.39
N SER A 78 -1.32 7.23 -9.65
CA SER A 78 -1.72 8.50 -9.03
C SER A 78 -2.67 9.32 -9.92
N THR A 79 -3.16 8.73 -11.02
CA THR A 79 -4.01 9.39 -12.01
C THR A 79 -5.47 9.03 -11.79
N ILE A 80 -6.33 10.04 -11.70
CA ILE A 80 -7.79 9.91 -11.64
C ILE A 80 -8.36 10.85 -12.71
N ASP A 81 -9.23 10.36 -13.59
CA ASP A 81 -9.84 11.10 -14.68
C ASP A 81 -8.79 11.91 -15.51
N ASP A 82 -7.74 11.20 -15.97
CA ASP A 82 -6.62 11.76 -16.74
C ASP A 82 -5.79 12.84 -16.03
N THR A 83 -6.01 13.04 -14.72
CA THR A 83 -5.29 14.04 -13.93
C THR A 83 -4.48 13.35 -12.82
N VAL A 84 -3.21 13.71 -12.70
CA VAL A 84 -2.33 13.19 -11.63
C VAL A 84 -2.47 14.07 -10.40
N TYR A 85 -2.75 13.45 -9.24
CA TYR A 85 -2.99 14.15 -7.98
C TYR A 85 -1.91 13.92 -6.90
N ALA A 86 -1.00 12.98 -7.11
CA ALA A 86 0.04 12.72 -6.11
C ALA A 86 1.40 12.42 -6.75
N LEU A 87 2.47 12.65 -5.99
CA LEU A 87 3.82 12.23 -6.34
C LEU A 87 4.15 10.91 -5.65
N PRO A 88 4.61 9.88 -6.37
CA PRO A 88 5.06 8.63 -5.75
C PRO A 88 6.35 8.88 -4.95
N ILE A 89 6.32 8.68 -3.64
CA ILE A 89 7.51 8.88 -2.79
C ILE A 89 8.05 7.57 -2.21
N LEU A 90 7.22 6.55 -2.08
CA LEU A 90 7.58 5.23 -1.59
C LEU A 90 7.00 4.15 -2.48
N ALA A 91 7.77 3.11 -2.70
CA ALA A 91 7.32 1.92 -3.40
C ALA A 91 7.74 0.68 -2.61
N SER A 92 6.87 -0.33 -2.60
CA SER A 92 7.17 -1.63 -2.01
C SER A 92 6.70 -2.75 -2.93
N CYS A 93 7.25 -3.93 -2.72
CA CYS A 93 6.74 -5.14 -3.35
C CYS A 93 6.47 -6.19 -2.28
N ARG A 94 5.53 -7.06 -2.56
CA ARG A 94 5.21 -8.18 -1.69
C ARG A 94 6.01 -9.41 -2.13
N ALA A 95 6.47 -10.18 -1.15
CA ALA A 95 7.21 -11.41 -1.40
C ALA A 95 6.86 -12.45 -0.33
N LEU A 96 7.00 -13.72 -0.69
CA LEU A 96 6.90 -14.81 0.26
C LEU A 96 8.20 -14.90 1.05
N PHE A 97 8.15 -14.58 2.33
CA PHE A 97 9.24 -14.84 3.27
C PHE A 97 9.06 -16.23 3.89
N TYR A 98 10.12 -17.01 3.95
CA TYR A 98 10.08 -18.34 4.53
C TYR A 98 11.30 -18.59 5.44
N ASN A 99 11.09 -19.40 6.46
CA ASN A 99 12.17 -19.88 7.30
C ASN A 99 12.70 -21.21 6.71
N LYS A 100 13.94 -21.16 6.22
CA LYS A 100 14.56 -22.30 5.55
C LYS A 100 14.72 -23.51 6.48
N ASP A 101 15.09 -23.29 7.73
CA ASP A 101 15.34 -24.38 8.70
C ASP A 101 14.03 -25.11 9.02
N ILE A 102 12.92 -24.37 9.17
CA ILE A 102 11.58 -24.96 9.38
C ILE A 102 11.17 -25.80 8.17
N LEU A 103 11.39 -25.33 6.95
CA LEU A 103 11.09 -26.09 5.73
C LEU A 103 11.93 -27.38 5.67
N ASP A 104 13.24 -27.28 5.89
CA ASP A 104 14.16 -28.42 5.86
C ASP A 104 13.76 -29.47 6.90
N GLU A 105 13.45 -29.09 8.15
CA GLU A 105 13.02 -29.98 9.21
C GLU A 105 11.66 -30.63 8.95
N ALA A 106 10.75 -29.91 8.29
CA ALA A 106 9.44 -30.42 7.87
C ALA A 106 9.52 -31.30 6.61
N GLY A 107 10.69 -31.39 5.97
CA GLY A 107 10.84 -32.09 4.68
C GLY A 107 10.02 -31.42 3.57
N ALA A 108 9.92 -30.11 3.60
CA ALA A 108 9.18 -29.31 2.65
C ALA A 108 10.13 -28.49 1.75
N SER A 109 9.68 -28.19 0.54
CA SER A 109 10.35 -27.27 -0.37
C SER A 109 9.69 -25.89 -0.32
N VAL A 110 10.38 -24.87 -0.85
CA VAL A 110 9.79 -23.54 -1.04
C VAL A 110 8.63 -23.66 -2.03
N PRO A 111 7.41 -23.29 -1.64
CA PRO A 111 6.24 -23.43 -2.52
C PRO A 111 6.26 -22.37 -3.64
N THR A 112 5.82 -22.78 -4.82
CA THR A 112 5.71 -21.91 -6.00
C THR A 112 4.28 -21.77 -6.50
N THR A 113 3.35 -22.55 -5.94
CA THR A 113 1.92 -22.53 -6.26
C THR A 113 1.08 -22.53 -4.99
N TRP A 114 -0.20 -22.12 -5.12
CA TRP A 114 -1.14 -22.15 -4.00
C TRP A 114 -1.36 -23.55 -3.43
N ALA A 115 -1.36 -24.59 -4.28
CA ALA A 115 -1.46 -25.97 -3.84
C ALA A 115 -0.22 -26.40 -3.02
N GLU A 116 0.96 -26.03 -3.48
CA GLU A 116 2.22 -26.31 -2.75
C GLU A 116 2.30 -25.55 -1.41
N ILE A 117 1.71 -24.35 -1.31
CA ILE A 117 1.59 -23.64 -0.02
C ILE A 117 0.77 -24.46 0.96
N GLN A 118 -0.37 -25.05 0.54
CA GLN A 118 -1.20 -25.89 1.38
C GLN A 118 -0.47 -27.16 1.81
N GLU A 119 0.22 -27.83 0.88
CA GLU A 119 1.01 -29.03 1.18
C GLU A 119 2.16 -28.73 2.15
N THR A 120 2.88 -27.62 1.93
CA THR A 120 3.96 -27.16 2.80
C THR A 120 3.42 -26.84 4.19
N ALA A 121 2.30 -26.13 4.27
CA ALA A 121 1.65 -25.80 5.53
C ALA A 121 1.25 -27.06 6.31
N GLN A 122 0.72 -28.09 5.62
CA GLN A 122 0.37 -29.36 6.26
C GLN A 122 1.61 -30.07 6.80
N LYS A 123 2.71 -30.17 6.04
CA LYS A 123 3.96 -30.75 6.51
C LYS A 123 4.53 -30.07 7.74
N ILE A 124 4.50 -28.73 7.77
CA ILE A 124 4.94 -27.95 8.93
C ILE A 124 4.04 -28.26 10.14
N LYS A 125 2.71 -28.29 9.95
CA LYS A 125 1.76 -28.62 11.01
C LYS A 125 1.94 -30.03 11.56
N ASP A 126 2.17 -30.99 10.69
CA ASP A 126 2.42 -32.38 11.08
C ASP A 126 3.73 -32.56 11.88
N LYS A 127 4.74 -31.74 11.54
CA LYS A 127 6.06 -31.82 12.20
C LYS A 127 6.08 -31.07 13.54
N PHE A 128 5.49 -29.89 13.62
CA PHE A 128 5.66 -28.98 14.76
C PHE A 128 4.37 -28.78 15.58
N GLY A 129 3.23 -29.29 15.13
CA GLY A 129 1.96 -29.12 15.84
C GLY A 129 1.55 -27.66 15.95
N ASP A 130 1.27 -27.21 17.17
CA ASP A 130 0.86 -25.83 17.46
C ASP A 130 2.04 -24.89 17.81
N ASP A 131 3.27 -25.44 17.84
CA ASP A 131 4.45 -24.64 18.15
C ASP A 131 4.89 -23.73 17.00
N VAL A 132 4.47 -24.05 15.76
CA VAL A 132 4.79 -23.26 14.56
C VAL A 132 3.52 -23.03 13.74
N TYR A 133 3.21 -21.76 13.51
CA TYR A 133 2.15 -21.37 12.56
C TYR A 133 2.70 -21.44 11.13
N PRO A 134 2.16 -22.34 10.28
CA PRO A 134 2.71 -22.60 8.96
C PRO A 134 2.44 -21.52 7.92
N TRP A 135 1.47 -20.63 8.17
CA TRP A 135 1.08 -19.57 7.27
C TRP A 135 0.54 -18.36 8.04
N GLY A 136 0.98 -17.18 7.68
CA GLY A 136 0.47 -15.94 8.21
C GLY A 136 -0.23 -15.13 7.11
N ILE A 137 -1.40 -14.60 7.43
CA ILE A 137 -2.14 -13.65 6.58
C ILE A 137 -2.38 -12.40 7.42
N ASP A 138 -1.97 -11.27 6.90
CA ASP A 138 -2.31 -9.99 7.52
C ASP A 138 -3.75 -9.61 7.14
N MET A 139 -4.61 -9.51 8.16
CA MET A 139 -6.02 -9.17 8.02
C MET A 139 -6.37 -7.93 8.84
N THR A 140 -5.41 -7.03 9.04
CA THR A 140 -5.62 -5.74 9.70
C THR A 140 -6.44 -4.80 8.84
N THR A 141 -6.90 -3.69 9.40
CA THR A 141 -7.64 -2.65 8.69
C THR A 141 -6.81 -2.06 7.54
N ASP A 142 -5.51 -1.97 7.74
CA ASP A 142 -4.56 -1.43 6.78
C ASP A 142 -4.26 -2.41 5.63
N GLU A 143 -3.84 -3.63 5.95
CA GLU A 143 -3.33 -4.60 4.97
C GLU A 143 -4.34 -5.64 4.48
N GLY A 144 -5.49 -5.76 5.13
CA GLY A 144 -6.48 -6.82 4.82
C GLY A 144 -6.98 -6.79 3.38
N GLN A 145 -7.21 -5.61 2.84
CA GLN A 145 -7.62 -5.42 1.43
C GLN A 145 -6.52 -5.90 0.46
N ALA A 146 -5.26 -5.57 0.73
CA ALA A 146 -4.14 -5.98 -0.09
C ALA A 146 -3.96 -7.50 -0.06
N ALA A 147 -4.01 -8.11 1.13
CA ALA A 147 -3.95 -9.55 1.28
C ALA A 147 -5.08 -10.26 0.51
N PHE A 148 -6.31 -9.77 0.61
CA PHE A 148 -7.46 -10.30 -0.13
C PHE A 148 -7.29 -10.17 -1.65
N SER A 149 -6.73 -9.05 -2.12
CA SER A 149 -6.47 -8.80 -3.54
C SER A 149 -5.60 -9.89 -4.18
N TYR A 150 -4.57 -10.38 -3.47
CA TYR A 150 -3.67 -11.41 -4.03
C TYR A 150 -4.41 -12.72 -4.31
N TYR A 151 -5.31 -13.12 -3.40
CA TYR A 151 -6.12 -14.32 -3.61
C TYR A 151 -7.10 -14.13 -4.77
N THR A 152 -7.75 -12.97 -4.84
CA THR A 152 -8.72 -12.65 -5.87
C THR A 152 -8.06 -12.64 -7.25
N TRP A 153 -7.03 -11.84 -7.44
CA TRP A 153 -6.34 -11.69 -8.74
C TRP A 153 -5.64 -12.98 -9.19
N ASN A 154 -4.99 -13.70 -8.27
CA ASN A 154 -4.33 -14.96 -8.63
C ASN A 154 -5.32 -16.09 -9.02
N ASN A 155 -6.59 -15.94 -8.70
CA ASN A 155 -7.66 -16.85 -9.12
C ASN A 155 -8.48 -16.33 -10.31
N GLY A 156 -8.01 -15.28 -11.00
CA GLY A 156 -8.63 -14.72 -12.18
C GLY A 156 -9.83 -13.82 -11.92
N GLY A 157 -10.04 -13.42 -10.66
CA GLY A 157 -11.05 -12.44 -10.28
C GLY A 157 -10.48 -11.01 -10.25
N GLY A 158 -11.31 -10.06 -9.85
CA GLY A 158 -10.96 -8.65 -9.68
C GLY A 158 -12.00 -7.95 -8.81
N PHE A 159 -11.77 -6.69 -8.51
CA PHE A 159 -12.76 -5.85 -7.82
C PHE A 159 -13.69 -5.14 -8.81
N VAL A 160 -13.14 -4.84 -9.97
CA VAL A 160 -13.86 -4.20 -11.09
C VAL A 160 -13.60 -4.97 -12.38
N ASP A 161 -14.54 -4.92 -13.30
CA ASP A 161 -14.40 -5.47 -14.65
C ASP A 161 -13.70 -4.48 -15.61
N GLU A 162 -13.64 -4.84 -16.89
CA GLU A 162 -13.01 -4.01 -17.93
C GLU A 162 -13.74 -2.68 -18.21
N ASN A 163 -14.97 -2.52 -17.72
CA ASN A 163 -15.76 -1.31 -17.84
C ASN A 163 -15.68 -0.43 -16.59
N GLY A 164 -15.00 -0.89 -15.52
CA GLY A 164 -14.93 -0.24 -14.22
C GLY A 164 -16.12 -0.55 -13.30
N ASP A 165 -17.01 -1.47 -13.67
CA ASP A 165 -18.12 -1.89 -12.85
C ASP A 165 -17.67 -2.92 -11.78
N TRP A 166 -18.31 -2.90 -10.62
CA TRP A 166 -17.99 -3.86 -9.54
C TRP A 166 -18.18 -5.31 -9.98
N ALA A 167 -17.14 -6.12 -9.81
CA ALA A 167 -17.08 -7.53 -10.21
C ALA A 167 -16.84 -8.49 -9.04
N LEU A 168 -17.30 -8.15 -7.85
CA LEU A 168 -17.20 -8.98 -6.64
C LEU A 168 -18.33 -10.04 -6.60
N ASN A 169 -18.38 -10.94 -7.56
CA ASN A 169 -19.40 -12.00 -7.68
C ASN A 169 -18.87 -13.37 -7.26
#